data_e0c019380066ad655f0901b71f3555b8
#
_entry.id   e0c019380066ad655f0901b71f3555b8
#
_cell.length_a   1.000
_cell.length_b   1.000
_cell.length_c   1.000
_cell.angle_alpha   90.00
_cell.angle_beta   90.00
_cell.angle_gamma   90.00
#
_symmetry.space_group_name_H-M   'P 1'
#
loop_
_entity.id
_entity.type
_entity.pdbx_description
1 polymer ?
#
loop_
_entity_poly.entity_id
_entity_poly.type
_entity_poly.pdbx_seq_one_letter_code
_entity_poly.pdbx_strand_id
1 'polypeptide(L)'
;MHLQLYLADEQIIALYFAREETAIGETGRKYGSYLLTIAKNILINSEDSEECVNDTYFKAWNAIPPTQPRVLRAFLAKITRRTAFDRYDEANRLKRIPPEQVVSLSDFEGLIPDTVSLEEELEARALGRVISTYLDTLSDRRLYIFLHRFFYVMPIANIAEKLGCSQSTIHKEL
;
A
#
# COMPACT_ATOMS: atom_id res chain seq x y z
N MET A 1 26.39 -2.89 -16.66
CA MET A 1 24.95 -2.60 -16.33
C MET A 1 24.27 -3.94 -16.16
N HIS A 2 24.20 -4.46 -14.91
CA HIS A 2 23.53 -5.75 -14.65
C HIS A 2 22.03 -5.51 -14.69
N LEU A 3 21.36 -6.02 -15.73
CA LEU A 3 19.91 -6.20 -15.71
C LEU A 3 19.62 -7.22 -14.59
N GLN A 4 19.12 -6.74 -13.47
CA GLN A 4 18.63 -7.61 -12.39
C GLN A 4 17.31 -8.21 -12.89
N LEU A 5 17.37 -9.45 -13.43
CA LEU A 5 16.19 -10.19 -13.86
C LEU A 5 15.42 -10.62 -12.60
N TYR A 6 14.30 -9.94 -12.32
CA TYR A 6 13.35 -10.38 -11.32
C TYR A 6 12.45 -11.47 -11.91
N LEU A 7 12.04 -12.43 -11.07
CA LEU A 7 11.02 -13.39 -11.47
C LEU A 7 9.69 -12.68 -11.81
N ALA A 8 8.93 -13.26 -12.73
CA ALA A 8 7.57 -12.81 -13.00
C ALA A 8 6.66 -13.04 -11.75
N ASP A 9 5.60 -12.25 -11.60
CA ASP A 9 4.71 -12.35 -10.44
C ASP A 9 4.08 -13.73 -10.32
N GLU A 10 3.70 -14.32 -11.45
CA GLU A 10 3.12 -15.68 -11.53
C GLU A 10 4.10 -16.74 -11.01
N GLN A 11 5.39 -16.58 -11.28
CA GLN A 11 6.44 -17.48 -10.81
C GLN A 11 6.61 -17.36 -9.29
N ILE A 12 6.62 -16.11 -8.77
CA ILE A 12 6.70 -15.88 -7.32
C ILE A 12 5.47 -16.46 -6.62
N ILE A 13 4.27 -16.25 -7.17
CA ILE A 13 3.02 -16.81 -6.62
C ILE A 13 3.07 -18.33 -6.64
N ALA A 14 3.59 -18.95 -7.71
CA ALA A 14 3.75 -20.41 -7.78
C ALA A 14 4.66 -20.95 -6.67
N LEU A 15 5.75 -20.24 -6.33
CA LEU A 15 6.63 -20.61 -5.21
C LEU A 15 5.88 -20.55 -3.86
N TYR A 16 5.02 -19.57 -3.64
CA TYR A 16 4.16 -19.52 -2.45
C TYR A 16 3.21 -20.72 -2.38
N PHE A 17 2.58 -21.08 -3.51
CA PHE A 17 1.70 -22.25 -3.57
C PHE A 17 2.45 -23.56 -3.34
N ALA A 18 3.69 -23.67 -3.82
CA ALA A 18 4.56 -24.80 -3.58
C ALA A 18 5.15 -24.83 -2.15
N ARG A 19 4.90 -23.80 -1.33
CA ARG A 19 5.49 -23.63 0.00
C ARG A 19 7.02 -23.62 -0.01
N GLU A 20 7.61 -23.06 -1.07
CA GLU A 20 9.05 -22.87 -1.16
C GLU A 20 9.48 -21.56 -0.49
N GLU A 21 10.38 -21.63 0.48
CA GLU A 21 10.87 -20.46 1.24
C GLU A 21 11.52 -19.39 0.33
N THR A 22 12.01 -19.81 -0.83
CA THR A 22 12.54 -18.92 -1.87
C THR A 22 11.54 -17.87 -2.33
N ALA A 23 10.21 -18.11 -2.18
CA ALA A 23 9.15 -17.14 -2.47
C ALA A 23 9.34 -15.83 -1.71
N ILE A 24 9.71 -15.91 -0.43
CA ILE A 24 9.94 -14.73 0.43
C ILE A 24 11.16 -13.95 -0.08
N GLY A 25 12.25 -14.66 -0.39
CA GLY A 25 13.46 -14.04 -0.92
C GLY A 25 13.23 -13.31 -2.25
N GLU A 26 12.52 -13.94 -3.19
CA GLU A 26 12.18 -13.33 -4.49
C GLU A 26 11.23 -12.14 -4.33
N THR A 27 10.25 -12.24 -3.42
CA THR A 27 9.37 -11.11 -3.08
C THR A 27 10.16 -9.94 -2.51
N GLY A 28 11.07 -10.21 -1.57
CA GLY A 28 11.93 -9.19 -0.96
C GLY A 28 12.85 -8.52 -1.99
N ARG A 29 13.44 -9.31 -2.89
CA ARG A 29 14.31 -8.80 -3.96
C ARG A 29 13.55 -7.88 -4.92
N LYS A 30 12.32 -8.26 -5.31
CA LYS A 30 11.52 -7.53 -6.29
C LYS A 30 10.78 -6.33 -5.69
N TYR A 31 10.23 -6.47 -4.49
CA TYR A 31 9.30 -5.51 -3.91
C TYR A 31 9.76 -4.88 -2.60
N GLY A 32 10.85 -5.35 -1.99
CA GLY A 32 11.28 -4.91 -0.66
C GLY A 32 11.45 -3.41 -0.53
N SER A 33 12.14 -2.76 -1.47
CA SER A 33 12.33 -1.30 -1.45
C SER A 33 11.01 -0.52 -1.62
N TYR A 34 10.09 -1.03 -2.44
CA TYR A 34 8.77 -0.45 -2.62
C TYR A 34 7.92 -0.56 -1.34
N LEU A 35 7.89 -1.72 -0.71
CA LEU A 35 7.15 -1.95 0.54
C LEU A 35 7.74 -1.12 1.68
N LEU A 36 9.06 -1.02 1.76
CA LEU A 36 9.75 -0.19 2.74
C LEU A 36 9.43 1.30 2.56
N THR A 37 9.29 1.78 1.31
CA THR A 37 8.85 3.14 1.03
C THR A 37 7.44 3.39 1.57
N ILE A 38 6.51 2.45 1.37
CA ILE A 38 5.14 2.54 1.92
C ILE A 38 5.20 2.60 3.45
N ALA A 39 5.92 1.68 4.08
CA ALA A 39 6.04 1.63 5.54
C ALA A 39 6.64 2.93 6.11
N LYS A 40 7.74 3.43 5.53
CA LYS A 40 8.39 4.70 5.95
C LYS A 40 7.53 5.95 5.75
N ASN A 41 6.59 5.92 4.82
CA ASN A 41 5.66 7.02 4.65
C ASN A 41 4.58 7.09 5.75
N ILE A 42 4.33 5.98 6.43
CA ILE A 42 3.33 5.86 7.51
C ILE A 42 4.01 5.89 8.88
N LEU A 43 5.09 5.14 9.03
CA LEU A 43 5.85 5.00 10.26
C LEU A 43 7.04 5.96 10.27
N ILE A 44 7.28 6.62 11.40
CA ILE A 44 8.37 7.61 11.54
C ILE A 44 9.71 6.88 11.76
N ASN A 45 9.67 5.72 12.44
CA ASN A 45 10.84 4.94 12.81
C ASN A 45 11.26 3.97 11.69
N SER A 46 12.56 3.94 11.37
CA SER A 46 13.09 3.04 10.33
C SER A 46 13.02 1.57 10.75
N GLU A 47 13.27 1.27 12.02
CA GLU A 47 13.22 -0.10 12.58
C GLU A 47 11.80 -0.65 12.50
N ASP A 48 10.80 0.12 12.94
CA ASP A 48 9.38 -0.24 12.82
C ASP A 48 8.97 -0.46 11.37
N SER A 49 9.54 0.32 10.44
CA SER A 49 9.27 0.18 9.01
C SER A 49 9.84 -1.11 8.43
N GLU A 50 11.04 -1.50 8.81
CA GLU A 50 11.67 -2.76 8.39
C GLU A 50 10.93 -3.96 8.96
N GLU A 51 10.54 -3.88 10.24
CA GLU A 51 9.73 -4.91 10.89
C GLU A 51 8.34 -5.04 10.24
N CYS A 52 7.70 -3.92 9.88
CA CYS A 52 6.45 -3.91 9.12
C CYS A 52 6.57 -4.65 7.78
N VAL A 53 7.69 -4.49 7.08
CA VAL A 53 7.95 -5.21 5.82
C VAL A 53 8.15 -6.70 6.07
N ASN A 54 8.87 -7.09 7.13
CA ASN A 54 9.02 -8.49 7.51
C ASN A 54 7.67 -9.13 7.88
N ASP A 55 6.83 -8.42 8.62
CA ASP A 55 5.45 -8.86 8.89
C ASP A 55 4.62 -9.01 7.61
N THR A 56 4.85 -8.15 6.63
CA THR A 56 4.18 -8.25 5.32
C THR A 56 4.54 -9.56 4.64
N TYR A 57 5.81 -9.98 4.66
CA TYR A 57 6.22 -11.27 4.09
C TYR A 57 5.58 -12.44 4.82
N PHE A 58 5.56 -12.40 6.15
CA PHE A 58 4.93 -13.43 6.96
C PHE A 58 3.42 -13.54 6.71
N LYS A 59 2.72 -12.41 6.65
CA LYS A 59 1.28 -12.36 6.35
C LYS A 59 1.00 -12.86 4.92
N ALA A 60 1.84 -12.49 3.94
CA ALA A 60 1.71 -12.99 2.57
C ALA A 60 1.92 -14.49 2.50
N TRP A 61 2.93 -15.02 3.21
CA TRP A 61 3.18 -16.46 3.31
C TRP A 61 1.98 -17.22 3.87
N ASN A 62 1.32 -16.69 4.88
CA ASN A 62 0.15 -17.32 5.49
C ASN A 62 -1.12 -17.18 4.62
N ALA A 63 -1.23 -16.13 3.85
CA ALA A 63 -2.39 -15.86 3.00
C ALA A 63 -2.36 -16.60 1.65
N ILE A 64 -1.17 -16.87 1.12
CA ILE A 64 -0.97 -17.60 -0.15
C ILE A 64 -0.38 -18.98 0.14
N PRO A 65 -1.05 -20.11 -0.15
CA PRO A 65 -2.46 -20.24 -0.46
C PRO A 65 -3.36 -20.05 0.79
N PRO A 66 -4.69 -19.94 0.67
CA PRO A 66 -5.51 -20.18 -0.53
C PRO A 66 -5.66 -18.96 -1.45
N THR A 67 -5.35 -17.75 -0.98
CA THR A 67 -5.50 -16.53 -1.79
C THR A 67 -4.57 -16.59 -3.00
N GLN A 68 -5.10 -16.32 -4.19
CA GLN A 68 -4.31 -16.18 -5.41
C GLN A 68 -4.39 -14.72 -5.91
N PRO A 69 -3.42 -13.87 -5.56
CA PRO A 69 -3.47 -12.46 -5.95
C PRO A 69 -3.28 -12.31 -7.46
N ARG A 70 -4.15 -11.55 -8.12
CA ARG A 70 -3.99 -11.22 -9.56
C ARG A 70 -2.82 -10.26 -9.80
N VAL A 71 -2.58 -9.35 -8.86
CA VAL A 71 -1.50 -8.36 -8.90
C VAL A 71 -0.76 -8.44 -7.57
N LEU A 72 0.34 -9.19 -7.56
CA LEU A 72 1.12 -9.44 -6.33
C LEU A 72 1.59 -8.14 -5.68
N ARG A 73 2.02 -7.15 -6.47
CA ARG A 73 2.43 -5.83 -5.98
C ARG A 73 1.32 -5.14 -5.17
N ALA A 74 0.09 -5.14 -5.68
CA ALA A 74 -1.04 -4.50 -5.02
C ALA A 74 -1.45 -5.23 -3.74
N PHE A 75 -1.43 -6.55 -3.76
CA PHE A 75 -1.70 -7.40 -2.62
C PHE A 75 -0.69 -7.15 -1.48
N LEU A 76 0.60 -7.16 -1.78
CA LEU A 76 1.65 -6.87 -0.79
C LEU A 76 1.53 -5.46 -0.24
N ALA A 77 1.27 -4.46 -1.10
CA ALA A 77 1.08 -3.08 -0.68
C ALA A 77 -0.13 -2.91 0.26
N LYS A 78 -1.25 -3.63 0.03
CA LYS A 78 -2.42 -3.65 0.93
C LYS A 78 -2.02 -4.17 2.31
N ILE A 79 -1.31 -5.30 2.37
CA ILE A 79 -0.84 -5.88 3.64
C ILE A 79 0.09 -4.91 4.36
N THR A 80 1.08 -4.34 3.66
CA THR A 80 2.05 -3.41 4.26
C THR A 80 1.37 -2.18 4.84
N ARG A 81 0.42 -1.57 4.10
CA ARG A 81 -0.33 -0.41 4.59
C ARG A 81 -1.11 -0.74 5.86
N ARG A 82 -1.88 -1.83 5.84
CA ARG A 82 -2.66 -2.27 7.01
C ARG A 82 -1.75 -2.48 8.22
N THR A 83 -0.66 -3.22 8.06
CA THR A 83 0.30 -3.48 9.14
C THR A 83 0.92 -2.20 9.67
N ALA A 84 1.28 -1.27 8.79
CA ALA A 84 1.85 0.02 9.20
C ALA A 84 0.84 0.89 9.95
N PHE A 85 -0.44 0.89 9.55
CA PHE A 85 -1.48 1.63 10.28
C PHE A 85 -1.77 1.01 11.63
N ASP A 86 -1.90 -0.31 11.72
CA ASP A 86 -2.11 -0.99 13.00
C ASP A 86 -1.01 -0.60 14.01
N ARG A 87 0.25 -0.57 13.57
CA ARG A 87 1.40 -0.14 14.39
C ARG A 87 1.36 1.35 14.73
N TYR A 88 1.00 2.20 13.77
CA TYR A 88 0.86 3.63 14.00
C TYR A 88 -0.22 3.93 15.04
N ASP A 89 -1.37 3.27 14.94
CA ASP A 89 -2.47 3.43 15.89
C ASP A 89 -2.10 2.92 17.28
N GLU A 90 -1.40 1.79 17.38
CA GLU A 90 -0.90 1.26 18.64
C GLU A 90 0.07 2.24 19.32
N ALA A 91 1.03 2.77 18.56
CA ALA A 91 1.98 3.77 19.07
C ALA A 91 1.29 5.07 19.52
N ASN A 92 0.21 5.47 18.84
CA ASN A 92 -0.55 6.68 19.16
C ASN A 92 -1.57 6.50 20.28
N ARG A 93 -2.11 5.30 20.51
CA ARG A 93 -2.92 4.99 21.70
C ARG A 93 -2.16 5.26 23.01
N LEU A 94 -0.86 5.06 23.00
CA LEU A 94 0.00 5.36 24.15
C LEU A 94 0.25 6.87 24.34
N LYS A 95 0.05 7.69 23.29
CA LYS A 95 0.32 9.15 23.31
C LYS A 95 -0.93 10.03 23.40
N ARG A 96 -2.14 9.48 23.58
CA ARG A 96 -3.41 10.20 23.75
C ARG A 96 -3.51 11.45 22.87
N ILE A 97 -3.83 11.28 21.58
CA ILE A 97 -4.37 12.35 20.72
C ILE A 97 -5.83 12.01 20.44
N PRO A 98 -6.77 13.00 20.48
CA PRO A 98 -8.21 12.77 20.29
C PRO A 98 -8.50 12.16 18.92
N PRO A 99 -9.51 11.23 18.82
CA PRO A 99 -9.76 10.41 17.63
C PRO A 99 -10.40 11.14 16.44
N GLU A 100 -10.48 12.45 16.43
CA GLU A 100 -11.27 13.22 15.43
C GLU A 100 -10.60 13.37 14.05
N GLN A 101 -9.41 12.82 13.81
CA GLN A 101 -8.71 12.94 12.53
C GLN A 101 -8.25 11.62 11.92
N VAL A 102 -8.68 10.49 12.44
CA VAL A 102 -8.36 9.19 11.86
C VAL A 102 -9.55 8.73 11.01
N VAL A 103 -9.45 8.94 9.70
CA VAL A 103 -10.31 8.22 8.74
C VAL A 103 -9.93 6.75 8.86
N SER A 104 -10.83 5.95 9.41
CA SER A 104 -10.60 4.52 9.60
C SER A 104 -10.46 3.84 8.24
N LEU A 105 -9.38 3.08 8.05
CA LEU A 105 -9.16 2.28 6.84
C LEU A 105 -10.25 1.19 6.68
N SER A 106 -10.96 0.86 7.78
CA SER A 106 -12.11 -0.06 7.78
C SER A 106 -13.25 0.41 6.87
N ASP A 107 -13.35 1.72 6.61
CA ASP A 107 -14.36 2.26 5.70
C ASP A 107 -14.08 1.90 4.23
N PHE A 108 -12.86 1.42 3.92
CA PHE A 108 -12.44 1.00 2.60
C PHE A 108 -12.27 -0.53 2.46
N GLU A 109 -12.40 -1.30 3.54
CA GLU A 109 -12.25 -2.77 3.51
C GLU A 109 -13.36 -3.48 2.71
N GLY A 110 -14.52 -2.84 2.53
CA GLY A 110 -15.63 -3.36 1.73
C GLY A 110 -15.51 -3.15 0.21
N LEU A 111 -14.49 -2.41 -0.26
CA LEU A 111 -14.40 -2.01 -1.67
C LEU A 111 -13.54 -2.94 -2.54
N ILE A 112 -12.87 -3.95 -1.96
CA ILE A 112 -12.09 -4.93 -2.74
C ILE A 112 -12.48 -6.33 -2.27
N PRO A 113 -13.44 -7.00 -2.94
CA PRO A 113 -13.80 -8.39 -2.64
C PRO A 113 -12.61 -9.34 -2.90
N ASP A 114 -12.42 -10.31 -2.02
CA ASP A 114 -11.39 -11.35 -2.20
C ASP A 114 -11.74 -12.38 -3.29
N THR A 115 -13.01 -12.43 -3.71
CA THR A 115 -13.51 -13.26 -4.83
C THR A 115 -14.35 -12.40 -5.75
N VAL A 116 -13.84 -12.10 -6.92
CA VAL A 116 -14.48 -11.21 -7.90
C VAL A 116 -15.19 -12.05 -8.95
N SER A 117 -16.52 -11.84 -9.12
CA SER A 117 -17.26 -12.35 -10.26
C SER A 117 -16.82 -11.65 -11.55
N LEU A 118 -17.15 -12.21 -12.71
CA LEU A 118 -16.83 -11.59 -14.01
C LEU A 118 -17.45 -10.19 -14.14
N GLU A 119 -18.64 -9.98 -13.56
CA GLU A 119 -19.35 -8.70 -13.55
C GLU A 119 -18.60 -7.67 -12.68
N GLU A 120 -18.18 -8.06 -11.49
CA GLU A 120 -17.37 -7.21 -10.59
C GLU A 120 -16.02 -6.85 -11.21
N GLU A 121 -15.42 -7.74 -12.01
CA GLU A 121 -14.19 -7.43 -12.75
C GLU A 121 -14.41 -6.36 -13.81
N LEU A 122 -15.53 -6.42 -14.52
CA LEU A 122 -15.90 -5.42 -15.53
C LEU A 122 -16.17 -4.06 -14.87
N GLU A 123 -16.86 -4.05 -13.72
CA GLU A 123 -17.12 -2.85 -12.94
C GLU A 123 -15.82 -2.24 -12.37
N ALA A 124 -14.94 -3.07 -11.82
CA ALA A 124 -13.64 -2.62 -11.32
C ALA A 124 -12.76 -2.02 -12.44
N ARG A 125 -12.80 -2.62 -13.64
CA ARG A 125 -12.09 -2.07 -14.82
C ARG A 125 -12.73 -0.77 -15.31
N ALA A 126 -14.06 -0.65 -15.26
CA ALA A 126 -14.76 0.58 -15.61
C ALA A 126 -14.43 1.70 -14.62
N LEU A 127 -14.49 1.41 -13.32
CA LEU A 127 -14.10 2.33 -12.25
C LEU A 127 -12.62 2.75 -12.39
N GLY A 128 -11.73 1.79 -12.65
CA GLY A 128 -10.30 2.08 -12.88
C GLY A 128 -10.07 3.05 -14.04
N ARG A 129 -10.83 2.91 -15.13
CA ARG A 129 -10.77 3.86 -16.27
C ARG A 129 -11.26 5.26 -15.88
N VAL A 130 -12.38 5.35 -15.16
CA VAL A 130 -12.90 6.63 -14.67
C VAL A 130 -11.90 7.33 -13.76
N ILE A 131 -11.30 6.58 -12.81
CA ILE A 131 -10.27 7.11 -11.93
C ILE A 131 -9.05 7.58 -12.74
N SER A 132 -8.54 6.77 -13.67
CA SER A 132 -7.40 7.17 -14.53
C SER A 132 -7.70 8.43 -15.31
N THR A 133 -8.87 8.51 -15.95
CA THR A 133 -9.29 9.70 -16.70
C THR A 133 -9.36 10.93 -15.79
N TYR A 134 -9.88 10.79 -14.58
CA TYR A 134 -9.89 11.88 -13.60
C TYR A 134 -8.47 12.31 -13.20
N LEU A 135 -7.59 11.36 -12.91
CA LEU A 135 -6.20 11.64 -12.52
C LEU A 135 -5.44 12.38 -13.64
N ASP A 136 -5.71 12.05 -14.91
CA ASP A 136 -5.12 12.72 -16.06
C ASP A 136 -5.55 14.20 -16.19
N THR A 137 -6.65 14.60 -15.54
CA THR A 137 -7.11 16.00 -15.51
C THR A 137 -6.43 16.83 -14.42
N LEU A 138 -5.75 16.18 -13.47
CA LEU A 138 -5.09 16.88 -12.36
C LEU A 138 -3.76 17.48 -12.81
N SER A 139 -3.42 18.67 -12.26
CA SER A 139 -2.06 19.17 -12.37
C SER A 139 -1.08 18.24 -11.64
N ASP A 140 0.20 18.22 -12.05
CA ASP A 140 1.24 17.39 -11.43
C ASP A 140 1.28 17.52 -9.90
N ARG A 141 1.09 18.74 -9.40
CA ARG A 141 1.05 19.01 -7.97
C ARG A 141 -0.17 18.36 -7.29
N ARG A 142 -1.37 18.46 -7.87
CA ARG A 142 -2.58 17.83 -7.33
C ARG A 142 -2.50 16.30 -7.44
N LEU A 143 -1.99 15.80 -8.55
CA LEU A 143 -1.75 14.37 -8.75
C LEU A 143 -0.78 13.83 -7.69
N TYR A 144 0.31 14.57 -7.42
CA TYR A 144 1.25 14.22 -6.35
C TYR A 144 0.56 14.14 -4.99
N ILE A 145 -0.22 15.18 -4.62
CA ILE A 145 -0.95 15.24 -3.36
C ILE A 145 -1.94 14.08 -3.24
N PHE A 146 -2.73 13.84 -4.30
CA PHE A 146 -3.71 12.77 -4.34
C PHE A 146 -3.06 11.39 -4.16
N LEU A 147 -2.02 11.09 -4.96
CA LEU A 147 -1.32 9.81 -4.87
C LEU A 147 -0.67 9.60 -3.51
N HIS A 148 -0.04 10.64 -2.95
CA HIS A 148 0.60 10.51 -1.65
C HIS A 148 -0.43 10.37 -0.54
N ARG A 149 -1.56 11.06 -0.62
CA ARG A 149 -2.63 10.96 0.38
C ARG A 149 -3.36 9.62 0.33
N PHE A 150 -3.81 9.19 -0.86
CA PHE A 150 -4.73 8.06 -0.98
C PHE A 150 -4.03 6.74 -1.36
N PHE A 151 -2.97 6.79 -2.16
CA PHE A 151 -2.26 5.59 -2.57
C PHE A 151 -1.11 5.22 -1.62
N TYR A 152 -0.29 6.20 -1.22
CA TYR A 152 0.80 6.00 -0.25
C TYR A 152 0.36 6.27 1.19
N VAL A 153 -0.87 6.74 1.40
CA VAL A 153 -1.50 7.05 2.69
C VAL A 153 -0.63 7.92 3.60
N MET A 154 0.05 8.88 2.97
CA MET A 154 0.94 9.79 3.68
C MET A 154 0.12 10.78 4.51
N PRO A 155 0.50 11.05 5.79
CA PRO A 155 -0.10 12.12 6.58
C PRO A 155 -0.01 13.47 5.88
N ILE A 156 -1.07 14.30 5.99
CA ILE A 156 -1.12 15.62 5.37
C ILE A 156 0.06 16.50 5.81
N ALA A 157 0.46 16.39 7.07
CA ALA A 157 1.62 17.09 7.61
C ALA A 157 2.91 16.81 6.81
N ASN A 158 3.15 15.53 6.50
CA ASN A 158 4.33 15.11 5.75
C ASN A 158 4.26 15.53 4.28
N ILE A 159 3.06 15.53 3.67
CA ILE A 159 2.86 16.04 2.31
C ILE A 159 3.14 17.56 2.28
N ALA A 160 2.64 18.29 3.26
CA ALA A 160 2.84 19.73 3.39
C ALA A 160 4.34 20.08 3.56
N GLU A 161 5.05 19.35 4.41
CA GLU A 161 6.50 19.48 4.60
C GLU A 161 7.26 19.23 3.29
N LYS A 162 6.97 18.13 2.60
CA LYS A 162 7.63 17.79 1.32
C LYS A 162 7.39 18.82 0.21
N LEU A 163 6.23 19.47 0.22
CA LEU A 163 5.85 20.49 -0.76
C LEU A 163 6.17 21.92 -0.31
N GLY A 164 6.74 22.10 0.91
CA GLY A 164 7.09 23.41 1.45
C GLY A 164 5.89 24.34 1.63
N CYS A 165 4.71 23.80 2.02
CA CYS A 165 3.49 24.57 2.16
C CYS A 165 2.73 24.22 3.46
N SER A 166 1.65 24.95 3.75
CA SER A 166 0.83 24.69 4.93
C SER A 166 -0.11 23.49 4.72
N GLN A 167 -0.48 22.83 5.81
CA GLN A 167 -1.50 21.74 5.77
C GLN A 167 -2.84 22.25 5.21
N SER A 168 -3.20 23.49 5.52
CA SER A 168 -4.43 24.11 5.01
C SER A 168 -4.39 24.28 3.48
N THR A 169 -3.20 24.47 2.89
CA THR A 169 -3.01 24.48 1.44
C THR A 169 -3.28 23.11 0.84
N ILE A 170 -2.77 22.05 1.47
CA ILE A 170 -3.01 20.67 1.03
C ILE A 170 -4.52 20.33 1.08
N HIS A 171 -5.22 20.71 2.16
CA HIS A 171 -6.67 20.50 2.26
C HIS A 171 -7.49 21.21 1.18
N LYS A 172 -7.03 22.35 0.68
CA LYS A 172 -7.72 23.06 -0.40
C LYS A 172 -7.45 22.45 -1.78
N GLU A 173 -6.33 21.75 -1.92
CA GLU A 173 -5.92 21.13 -3.17
C GLU A 173 -6.40 19.67 -3.31
N LEU A 174 -6.85 19.04 -2.20
CA LEU A 174 -7.55 17.75 -2.17
C LEU A 174 -9.02 17.91 -2.53
#